data_6c5ff02a46ef9abb1281b5ee7ff915d1
#
_entry.id   6c5ff02a46ef9abb1281b5ee7ff915d1
#
_cell.length_a   1.000
_cell.length_b   1.000
_cell.length_c   1.000
_cell.angle_alpha   90.00
_cell.angle_beta   90.00
_cell.angle_gamma   90.00
#
_symmetry.space_group_name_H-M   'P 1'
#
loop_
_entity.id
_entity.type
_entity.pdbx_description
1 polymer ?
#
loop_
_entity_poly.entity_id
_entity_poly.type
_entity_poly.pdbx_seq_one_letter_code
_entity_poly.pdbx_strand_id
1 'polypeptide(L)'
;MPRFEVKQSAKLNLTSYSGLALIGQCCQAAQVEAVIDPRLPVSQGMRRSDLVKSVVGLLSLGKSDFEAIEPFRGDRFFKEALGLAKVPGSVWMRQRLDARAAELRELTDELSLRLLERTEAPITAHKGYVCADLDTFVMDNSDTKKEAVSRTYQGVDGYTPIALYLGNEGWNLGLELRAGSHHSALETEYFFERAFPRLRRVCAADAKLLWRADSGFDSARLLFALADERDRWAALGRSFDYLTKWNPRRQDKAAWVARAEAAGAFEEVRAGKR
;
A
#
# COMPACT_ATOMS: atom_id res chain seq x y z
N MET A 1 36.87 -10.16 28.80
CA MET A 1 35.82 -9.20 28.44
C MET A 1 36.46 -8.05 27.69
N PRO A 2 35.91 -7.62 26.56
CA PRO A 2 36.45 -6.42 25.89
C PRO A 2 36.28 -5.21 26.82
N ARG A 3 37.34 -4.43 26.94
CA ARG A 3 37.29 -3.17 27.68
C ARG A 3 36.75 -2.08 26.77
N PHE A 4 35.64 -1.45 27.14
CA PHE A 4 35.10 -0.29 26.45
C PHE A 4 35.69 0.97 27.03
N GLU A 5 36.16 1.87 26.17
CA GLU A 5 36.56 3.22 26.54
C GLU A 5 35.41 4.18 26.17
N VAL A 6 34.85 4.84 27.15
CA VAL A 6 33.82 5.85 26.95
C VAL A 6 34.49 7.22 26.82
N LYS A 7 34.32 7.86 25.64
CA LYS A 7 34.81 9.21 25.38
C LYS A 7 33.64 10.15 25.20
N GLN A 8 33.63 11.23 25.97
CA GLN A 8 32.68 12.32 25.76
C GLN A 8 33.23 13.27 24.69
N SER A 9 32.42 13.65 23.73
CA SER A 9 32.76 14.64 22.71
C SER A 9 31.66 15.70 22.62
N ALA A 10 32.07 16.96 22.75
CA ALA A 10 31.20 18.11 22.51
C ALA A 10 31.07 18.47 21.00
N LYS A 11 31.85 17.80 20.13
CA LYS A 11 31.92 18.09 18.69
C LYS A 11 31.15 17.10 17.82
N LEU A 12 30.69 15.96 18.39
CA LEU A 12 29.98 14.91 17.64
C LEU A 12 28.50 14.92 18.00
N ASN A 13 27.66 15.19 17.00
CA ASN A 13 26.21 14.97 17.08
C ASN A 13 25.93 13.59 16.51
N LEU A 14 25.60 12.63 17.35
CA LEU A 14 25.24 11.29 16.98
C LEU A 14 23.71 11.18 16.93
N THR A 15 23.20 10.42 15.97
CA THR A 15 21.79 10.09 15.86
C THR A 15 21.60 8.59 15.74
N SER A 16 20.55 8.05 16.38
CA SER A 16 20.09 6.68 16.16
C SER A 16 19.18 6.53 14.92
N TYR A 17 18.90 7.63 14.22
CA TYR A 17 17.96 7.71 13.12
C TYR A 17 18.63 7.86 11.74
N SER A 18 19.87 7.43 11.59
CA SER A 18 20.67 7.64 10.36
C SER A 18 19.99 7.13 9.09
N GLY A 19 19.15 6.09 9.18
CA GLY A 19 18.36 5.58 8.07
C GLY A 19 17.38 6.59 7.45
N LEU A 20 17.02 7.67 8.16
CA LEU A 20 16.17 8.73 7.59
C LEU A 20 16.82 9.44 6.40
N ALA A 21 18.14 9.43 6.29
CA ALA A 21 18.82 9.97 5.11
C ALA A 21 18.42 9.22 3.83
N LEU A 22 18.26 7.90 3.91
CA LEU A 22 17.77 7.08 2.77
C LEU A 22 16.30 7.39 2.47
N ILE A 23 15.48 7.58 3.49
CA ILE A 23 14.08 7.99 3.31
C ILE A 23 13.99 9.36 2.63
N GLY A 24 14.85 10.30 3.01
CA GLY A 24 14.97 11.59 2.32
C GLY A 24 15.33 11.45 0.84
N GLN A 25 16.25 10.55 0.51
CA GLN A 25 16.57 10.23 -0.90
C GLN A 25 15.38 9.61 -1.64
N CYS A 26 14.60 8.72 -1.01
CA CYS A 26 13.36 8.20 -1.59
C CYS A 26 12.33 9.32 -1.84
N CYS A 27 12.17 10.24 -0.90
CA CYS A 27 11.30 11.41 -1.07
C CYS A 27 11.77 12.32 -2.24
N GLN A 28 13.07 12.48 -2.41
CA GLN A 28 13.67 13.22 -3.51
C GLN A 28 13.46 12.48 -4.85
N ALA A 29 13.69 11.17 -4.89
CA ALA A 29 13.42 10.35 -6.08
C ALA A 29 11.94 10.42 -6.49
N ALA A 30 11.02 10.33 -5.53
CA ALA A 30 9.58 10.50 -5.76
C ALA A 30 9.18 11.94 -6.14
N GLN A 31 10.09 12.91 -6.03
CA GLN A 31 9.86 14.34 -6.32
C GLN A 31 8.70 14.91 -5.48
N VAL A 32 8.70 14.67 -4.17
CA VAL A 32 7.59 15.02 -3.27
C VAL A 32 7.20 16.49 -3.40
N GLU A 33 8.15 17.43 -3.44
CA GLU A 33 7.87 18.85 -3.61
C GLU A 33 7.19 19.16 -4.95
N ALA A 34 7.69 18.59 -6.04
CA ALA A 34 7.18 18.85 -7.38
C ALA A 34 5.76 18.27 -7.61
N VAL A 35 5.40 17.22 -6.85
CA VAL A 35 4.06 16.62 -6.91
C VAL A 35 3.08 17.36 -6.00
N ILE A 36 3.48 17.64 -4.77
CA ILE A 36 2.57 18.10 -3.71
C ILE A 36 2.35 19.62 -3.78
N ASP A 37 3.43 20.41 -3.81
CA ASP A 37 3.31 21.85 -3.60
C ASP A 37 2.54 22.60 -4.70
N PRO A 38 2.63 22.25 -6.00
CA PRO A 38 1.80 22.88 -7.04
C PRO A 38 0.31 22.54 -6.93
N ARG A 39 -0.02 21.35 -6.42
CA ARG A 39 -1.41 20.90 -6.25
C ARG A 39 -2.04 21.41 -4.96
N LEU A 40 -1.22 21.62 -3.93
CA LEU A 40 -1.64 22.10 -2.61
C LEU A 40 -0.85 23.35 -2.22
N PRO A 41 -0.98 24.46 -2.98
CA PRO A 41 -0.18 25.65 -2.75
C PRO A 41 -0.49 26.29 -1.39
N VAL A 42 0.50 26.96 -0.84
CA VAL A 42 0.37 27.79 0.36
C VAL A 42 0.84 29.21 0.07
N SER A 43 0.04 30.20 0.42
CA SER A 43 0.42 31.60 0.26
C SER A 43 1.46 32.03 1.31
N GLN A 44 1.35 31.47 2.53
CA GLN A 44 2.27 31.71 3.64
C GLN A 44 2.36 30.47 4.52
N GLY A 45 3.51 30.28 5.17
CA GLY A 45 3.74 29.25 6.14
C GLY A 45 4.44 28.01 5.59
N MET A 46 4.16 26.84 6.17
CA MET A 46 4.85 25.59 5.88
C MET A 46 4.30 24.94 4.62
N ARG A 47 5.19 24.46 3.75
CA ARG A 47 4.85 23.70 2.52
C ARG A 47 4.12 22.41 2.86
N ARG A 48 3.26 21.96 1.95
CA ARG A 48 2.56 20.68 2.12
C ARG A 48 3.47 19.48 1.90
N SER A 49 4.50 19.63 1.09
CA SER A 49 5.56 18.62 0.96
C SER A 49 6.29 18.36 2.28
N ASP A 50 6.53 19.38 3.11
CA ASP A 50 7.13 19.20 4.45
C ASP A 50 6.21 18.38 5.38
N LEU A 51 4.89 18.55 5.26
CA LEU A 51 3.91 17.71 5.97
C LEU A 51 4.04 16.23 5.56
N VAL A 52 3.99 15.96 4.26
CA VAL A 52 4.07 14.59 3.73
C VAL A 52 5.40 13.93 4.12
N LYS A 53 6.52 14.61 3.92
CA LYS A 53 7.85 14.07 4.30
C LYS A 53 7.96 13.83 5.80
N SER A 54 7.37 14.68 6.64
CA SER A 54 7.37 14.47 8.09
C SER A 54 6.58 13.22 8.49
N VAL A 55 5.42 12.99 7.87
CA VAL A 55 4.62 11.76 8.09
C VAL A 55 5.40 10.53 7.65
N VAL A 56 5.98 10.55 6.44
CA VAL A 56 6.82 9.45 5.94
C VAL A 56 7.99 9.19 6.88
N GLY A 57 8.66 10.23 7.37
CA GLY A 57 9.75 10.11 8.33
C GLY A 57 9.32 9.44 9.63
N LEU A 58 8.18 9.84 10.21
CA LEU A 58 7.64 9.21 11.42
C LEU A 58 7.29 7.74 11.20
N LEU A 59 6.56 7.44 10.14
CA LEU A 59 6.19 6.05 9.81
C LEU A 59 7.42 5.17 9.59
N SER A 60 8.47 5.70 8.96
CA SER A 60 9.75 4.99 8.77
C SER A 60 10.49 4.70 10.08
N LEU A 61 10.19 5.46 11.14
CA LEU A 61 10.68 5.21 12.49
C LEU A 61 9.74 4.33 13.34
N GLY A 62 8.69 3.76 12.73
CA GLY A 62 7.68 2.98 13.44
C GLY A 62 6.79 3.81 14.36
N LYS A 63 6.65 5.12 14.10
CA LYS A 63 5.83 6.04 14.89
C LYS A 63 4.57 6.38 14.13
N SER A 64 3.42 6.02 14.70
CA SER A 64 2.09 6.24 14.09
C SER A 64 1.32 7.41 14.68
N ASP A 65 1.80 7.97 15.79
CA ASP A 65 1.13 9.08 16.48
C ASP A 65 1.65 10.43 16.00
N PHE A 66 0.77 11.40 15.84
CA PHE A 66 1.16 12.76 15.47
C PHE A 66 2.03 13.42 16.54
N GLU A 67 1.77 13.13 17.81
CA GLU A 67 2.52 13.63 18.95
C GLU A 67 3.99 13.21 18.93
N ALA A 68 4.31 12.09 18.26
CA ALA A 68 5.68 11.63 18.09
C ALA A 68 6.59 12.57 17.28
N ILE A 69 6.01 13.60 16.62
CA ILE A 69 6.78 14.63 15.91
C ILE A 69 7.42 15.65 16.86
N GLU A 70 6.83 15.87 18.04
CA GLU A 70 7.24 16.96 18.93
C GLU A 70 8.73 16.93 19.33
N PRO A 71 9.33 15.77 19.68
CA PRO A 71 10.78 15.70 19.95
C PRO A 71 11.66 16.08 18.76
N PHE A 72 11.15 15.93 17.53
CA PHE A 72 11.92 16.22 16.31
C PHE A 72 11.87 17.68 15.87
N ARG A 73 11.05 18.53 16.49
CA ARG A 73 10.90 19.93 16.06
C ARG A 73 12.19 20.74 16.17
N GLY A 74 13.08 20.38 17.11
CA GLY A 74 14.42 20.94 17.24
C GLY A 74 15.52 20.06 16.70
N ASP A 75 15.21 18.87 16.20
CA ASP A 75 16.19 17.93 15.70
C ASP A 75 16.71 18.34 14.32
N ARG A 76 17.99 18.73 14.28
CA ARG A 76 18.63 19.15 13.05
C ARG A 76 18.76 18.02 12.04
N PHE A 77 19.06 16.79 12.50
CA PHE A 77 19.25 15.66 11.61
C PHE A 77 17.93 15.25 10.95
N PHE A 78 16.82 15.16 11.71
CA PHE A 78 15.49 14.86 11.15
C PHE A 78 15.11 15.86 10.06
N LYS A 79 15.34 17.15 10.33
CA LYS A 79 15.06 18.22 9.37
C LYS A 79 15.89 18.08 8.09
N GLU A 80 17.21 17.92 8.22
CA GLU A 80 18.17 17.88 7.10
C GLU A 80 18.03 16.58 6.30
N ALA A 81 17.90 15.44 6.97
CA ALA A 81 17.76 14.13 6.35
C ALA A 81 16.53 14.04 5.43
N LEU A 82 15.41 14.62 5.83
CA LEU A 82 14.18 14.66 5.05
C LEU A 82 14.07 15.88 4.14
N GLY A 83 15.05 16.78 4.13
CA GLY A 83 15.02 18.01 3.31
C GLY A 83 13.85 18.93 3.65
N LEU A 84 13.52 19.07 4.94
CA LEU A 84 12.42 19.92 5.39
C LEU A 84 12.88 21.38 5.54
N ALA A 85 12.04 22.33 5.15
CA ALA A 85 12.25 23.73 5.52
C ALA A 85 12.00 23.93 7.02
N LYS A 86 10.97 23.27 7.56
CA LYS A 86 10.60 23.30 8.96
C LYS A 86 9.91 22.01 9.38
N VAL A 87 10.14 21.53 10.60
CA VAL A 87 9.42 20.40 11.18
C VAL A 87 8.07 20.90 11.74
N PRO A 88 6.94 20.31 11.35
CA PRO A 88 5.61 20.71 11.86
C PRO A 88 5.40 20.31 13.31
N GLY A 89 4.41 20.92 13.96
CA GLY A 89 3.88 20.42 15.24
C GLY A 89 2.70 19.46 14.99
N SER A 90 2.43 18.60 15.97
CA SER A 90 1.40 17.55 15.90
C SER A 90 0.00 18.06 15.58
N VAL A 91 -0.43 19.12 16.24
CA VAL A 91 -1.76 19.74 16.02
C VAL A 91 -1.91 20.24 14.58
N TRP A 92 -0.87 20.91 14.08
CA TRP A 92 -0.89 21.43 12.71
C TRP A 92 -0.90 20.26 11.68
N MET A 93 -0.13 19.19 11.93
CA MET A 93 -0.14 18.00 11.07
C MET A 93 -1.56 17.42 10.97
N ARG A 94 -2.21 17.16 12.11
CA ARG A 94 -3.56 16.61 12.16
C ARG A 94 -4.54 17.47 11.38
N GLN A 95 -4.61 18.76 11.68
CA GLN A 95 -5.52 19.68 11.00
C GLN A 95 -5.32 19.73 9.48
N ARG A 96 -4.08 19.62 9.01
CA ARG A 96 -3.79 19.72 7.58
C ARG A 96 -4.01 18.41 6.84
N LEU A 97 -3.79 17.30 7.48
CA LEU A 97 -4.13 15.98 6.92
C LEU A 97 -5.65 15.84 6.81
N ASP A 98 -6.38 16.17 7.87
CA ASP A 98 -7.85 16.11 7.87
C ASP A 98 -8.45 17.01 6.77
N ALA A 99 -7.98 18.25 6.68
CA ALA A 99 -8.50 19.22 5.71
C ALA A 99 -8.18 18.88 4.24
N ARG A 100 -7.25 17.97 3.96
CA ARG A 100 -6.75 17.66 2.61
C ARG A 100 -6.62 16.15 2.34
N ALA A 101 -7.37 15.35 3.09
CA ALA A 101 -7.26 13.89 3.00
C ALA A 101 -7.55 13.36 1.60
N ALA A 102 -8.57 13.87 0.92
CA ALA A 102 -8.96 13.42 -0.41
C ALA A 102 -7.86 13.68 -1.45
N GLU A 103 -7.35 14.92 -1.49
CA GLU A 103 -6.30 15.31 -2.44
C GLU A 103 -4.98 14.60 -2.13
N LEU A 104 -4.61 14.47 -0.85
CA LEU A 104 -3.40 13.79 -0.43
C LEU A 104 -3.42 12.31 -0.79
N ARG A 105 -4.57 11.65 -0.74
CA ARG A 105 -4.70 10.25 -1.14
C ARG A 105 -4.25 10.03 -2.59
N GLU A 106 -4.74 10.84 -3.51
CA GLU A 106 -4.37 10.74 -4.93
C GLU A 106 -2.90 11.07 -5.16
N LEU A 107 -2.40 12.09 -4.46
CA LEU A 107 -1.01 12.53 -4.59
C LEU A 107 -0.04 11.51 -4.00
N THR A 108 -0.37 10.82 -2.91
CA THR A 108 0.47 9.75 -2.37
C THR A 108 0.54 8.54 -3.28
N ASP A 109 -0.55 8.20 -3.98
CA ASP A 109 -0.53 7.18 -5.02
C ASP A 109 0.44 7.55 -6.16
N GLU A 110 0.41 8.81 -6.61
CA GLU A 110 1.35 9.30 -7.63
C GLU A 110 2.81 9.27 -7.14
N LEU A 111 3.06 9.62 -5.87
CA LEU A 111 4.40 9.54 -5.28
C LEU A 111 4.94 8.11 -5.28
N SER A 112 4.10 7.12 -4.97
CA SER A 112 4.48 5.71 -4.99
C SER A 112 4.88 5.26 -6.40
N LEU A 113 4.10 5.64 -7.42
CA LEU A 113 4.42 5.32 -8.82
C LEU A 113 5.73 5.96 -9.25
N ARG A 114 5.92 7.25 -8.97
CA ARG A 114 7.16 7.96 -9.30
C ARG A 114 8.38 7.37 -8.62
N LEU A 115 8.26 6.95 -7.36
CA LEU A 115 9.34 6.28 -6.68
C LEU A 115 9.77 5.04 -7.46
N LEU A 116 8.84 4.15 -7.80
CA LEU A 116 9.14 2.93 -8.55
C LEU A 116 9.78 3.21 -9.91
N GLU A 117 9.22 4.15 -10.67
CA GLU A 117 9.73 4.52 -12.00
C GLU A 117 11.14 5.12 -11.94
N ARG A 118 11.37 6.08 -11.04
CA ARG A 118 12.63 6.84 -11.01
C ARG A 118 13.77 6.10 -10.32
N THR A 119 13.45 5.11 -9.50
CA THR A 119 14.47 4.22 -8.92
C THR A 119 14.67 2.95 -9.75
N GLU A 120 13.94 2.83 -10.87
CA GLU A 120 13.94 1.62 -11.69
C GLU A 120 13.74 0.38 -10.82
N ALA A 121 12.76 0.50 -9.88
CA ALA A 121 12.52 -0.52 -8.88
C ALA A 121 12.26 -1.88 -9.54
N PRO A 122 12.92 -2.96 -9.08
CA PRO A 122 12.72 -4.27 -9.69
C PRO A 122 11.26 -4.71 -9.50
N ILE A 123 10.64 -5.16 -10.57
CA ILE A 123 9.32 -5.81 -10.57
C ILE A 123 9.53 -7.19 -11.18
N THR A 124 9.79 -8.20 -10.31
CA THR A 124 10.19 -9.51 -10.78
C THR A 124 9.02 -10.46 -10.97
N ALA A 125 9.11 -11.27 -12.01
CA ALA A 125 8.13 -12.29 -12.33
C ALA A 125 8.35 -13.55 -11.48
N HIS A 126 7.26 -14.22 -11.11
CA HIS A 126 7.26 -15.57 -10.57
C HIS A 126 6.70 -16.54 -11.62
N LYS A 127 7.42 -17.58 -11.96
CA LYS A 127 7.02 -18.56 -13.00
C LYS A 127 6.57 -17.91 -14.32
N GLY A 128 7.23 -16.84 -14.72
CA GLY A 128 6.95 -16.11 -15.95
C GLY A 128 5.84 -15.08 -15.89
N TYR A 129 5.22 -14.88 -14.74
CA TYR A 129 4.18 -13.86 -14.53
C TYR A 129 4.59 -12.83 -13.48
N VAL A 130 4.36 -11.56 -13.74
CA VAL A 130 4.33 -10.51 -12.74
C VAL A 130 2.98 -10.60 -12.02
N CYS A 131 3.00 -10.92 -10.73
CA CYS A 131 1.77 -11.08 -9.96
C CYS A 131 1.28 -9.73 -9.41
N ALA A 132 -0.02 -9.49 -9.52
CA ALA A 132 -0.71 -8.38 -8.87
C ALA A 132 -1.72 -8.99 -7.89
N ASP A 133 -1.45 -8.86 -6.60
CA ASP A 133 -2.20 -9.52 -5.53
C ASP A 133 -3.13 -8.54 -4.85
N LEU A 134 -4.42 -8.78 -4.96
CA LEU A 134 -5.46 -8.04 -4.25
C LEU A 134 -5.89 -8.79 -3.01
N ASP A 135 -5.85 -8.13 -1.87
CA ASP A 135 -6.29 -8.72 -0.60
C ASP A 135 -6.90 -7.68 0.34
N THR A 136 -7.66 -8.18 1.31
CA THR A 136 -8.14 -7.41 2.46
C THR A 136 -7.59 -8.01 3.75
N PHE A 137 -7.25 -7.15 4.70
CA PHE A 137 -6.75 -7.59 5.99
C PHE A 137 -7.46 -6.85 7.13
N VAL A 138 -7.48 -7.46 8.31
CA VAL A 138 -8.14 -6.86 9.47
C VAL A 138 -7.15 -5.99 10.24
N MET A 139 -7.57 -4.76 10.55
CA MET A 139 -6.91 -3.88 11.51
C MET A 139 -7.78 -3.77 12.75
N ASP A 140 -7.39 -4.44 13.82
CA ASP A 140 -8.07 -4.38 15.10
C ASP A 140 -8.00 -2.96 15.70
N ASN A 141 -9.15 -2.40 15.99
CA ASN A 141 -9.34 -1.10 16.63
C ASN A 141 -10.42 -1.19 17.74
N SER A 142 -10.57 -2.39 18.35
CA SER A 142 -11.63 -2.67 19.34
C SER A 142 -11.65 -1.69 20.51
N ASP A 143 -10.49 -1.16 20.89
CA ASP A 143 -10.35 -0.22 22.00
C ASP A 143 -10.65 1.24 21.62
N THR A 144 -11.17 1.49 20.43
CA THR A 144 -11.39 2.84 19.92
C THR A 144 -12.83 3.07 19.49
N LYS A 145 -13.25 4.35 19.52
CA LYS A 145 -14.54 4.82 18.97
C LYS A 145 -14.33 5.66 17.71
N LYS A 146 -13.35 5.28 16.88
CA LYS A 146 -13.07 5.98 15.63
C LYS A 146 -14.20 5.78 14.63
N GLU A 147 -14.40 6.74 13.75
CA GLU A 147 -15.37 6.66 12.67
C GLU A 147 -15.13 5.41 11.81
N ALA A 148 -16.21 4.77 11.36
CA ALA A 148 -16.22 3.56 10.53
C ALA A 148 -15.61 2.30 11.18
N VAL A 149 -15.18 2.33 12.44
CA VAL A 149 -14.88 1.11 13.20
C VAL A 149 -16.16 0.30 13.31
N SER A 150 -16.09 -0.95 12.86
CA SER A 150 -17.24 -1.86 12.87
C SER A 150 -16.76 -3.32 12.89
N ARG A 151 -17.71 -4.25 13.09
CA ARG A 151 -17.39 -5.67 13.22
C ARG A 151 -16.79 -6.23 11.95
N THR A 152 -15.58 -6.76 12.02
CA THR A 152 -14.85 -7.39 10.92
C THR A 152 -15.25 -8.88 10.78
N TYR A 153 -14.86 -9.49 9.66
CA TYR A 153 -15.08 -10.93 9.43
C TYR A 153 -14.30 -11.84 10.40
N GLN A 154 -13.27 -11.33 11.06
CA GLN A 154 -12.53 -12.05 12.10
C GLN A 154 -13.13 -11.90 13.50
N GLY A 155 -14.24 -11.17 13.63
CA GLY A 155 -14.95 -11.03 14.88
C GLY A 155 -14.34 -10.03 15.87
N VAL A 156 -13.52 -9.10 15.41
CA VAL A 156 -13.03 -7.94 16.16
C VAL A 156 -13.62 -6.66 15.59
N ASP A 157 -13.69 -5.60 16.37
CA ASP A 157 -14.13 -4.30 15.88
C ASP A 157 -12.92 -3.53 15.33
N GLY A 158 -13.03 -3.04 14.10
CA GLY A 158 -11.89 -2.40 13.44
C GLY A 158 -12.17 -1.98 12.02
N TYR A 159 -11.15 -2.05 11.18
CA TYR A 159 -11.20 -1.76 9.76
C TYR A 159 -10.86 -3.00 8.94
N THR A 160 -11.28 -3.01 7.68
CA THR A 160 -10.90 -4.04 6.68
C THR A 160 -10.32 -3.35 5.45
N PRO A 161 -9.06 -2.87 5.52
CA PRO A 161 -8.40 -2.24 4.38
C PRO A 161 -8.29 -3.19 3.19
N ILE A 162 -8.32 -2.62 1.98
CA ILE A 162 -8.00 -3.31 0.73
C ILE A 162 -6.65 -2.83 0.23
N ALA A 163 -5.80 -3.75 -0.22
CA ALA A 163 -4.48 -3.44 -0.75
C ALA A 163 -4.18 -4.21 -2.03
N LEU A 164 -3.44 -3.58 -2.93
CA LEU A 164 -2.90 -4.18 -4.15
C LEU A 164 -1.38 -4.20 -4.06
N TYR A 165 -0.81 -5.39 -4.19
CA TYR A 165 0.64 -5.63 -4.19
C TYR A 165 1.10 -6.11 -5.56
N LEU A 166 2.30 -5.70 -5.99
CA LEU A 166 2.86 -6.01 -7.30
C LEU A 166 4.24 -6.65 -7.18
N GLY A 167 4.46 -7.70 -7.98
CA GLY A 167 5.75 -8.40 -8.10
C GLY A 167 6.10 -9.26 -6.88
N ASN A 168 7.23 -9.95 -6.96
CA ASN A 168 7.75 -10.70 -5.80
C ASN A 168 8.18 -9.79 -4.65
N GLU A 169 8.52 -8.55 -4.96
CA GLU A 169 8.92 -7.53 -3.99
C GLU A 169 7.75 -7.04 -3.14
N GLY A 170 6.51 -7.22 -3.62
CA GLY A 170 5.30 -6.78 -2.94
C GLY A 170 5.12 -5.27 -2.91
N TRP A 171 5.43 -4.58 -4.00
CA TRP A 171 5.21 -3.14 -4.11
C TRP A 171 3.74 -2.77 -3.95
N ASN A 172 3.42 -1.94 -2.96
CA ASN A 172 2.06 -1.47 -2.77
C ASN A 172 1.69 -0.45 -3.85
N LEU A 173 0.69 -0.77 -4.69
CA LEU A 173 0.15 0.10 -5.73
C LEU A 173 -1.20 0.71 -5.39
N GLY A 174 -1.79 0.32 -4.29
CA GLY A 174 -3.03 0.87 -3.80
C GLY A 174 -3.35 0.37 -2.41
N LEU A 175 -3.73 1.28 -1.54
CA LEU A 175 -4.19 0.99 -0.19
C LEU A 175 -5.37 1.88 0.11
N GLU A 176 -6.42 1.28 0.65
CA GLU A 176 -7.57 2.04 1.08
C GLU A 176 -8.13 1.52 2.39
N LEU A 177 -8.36 2.43 3.33
CA LEU A 177 -9.02 2.13 4.59
C LEU A 177 -10.51 1.98 4.34
N ARG A 178 -11.08 0.86 4.79
CA ARG A 178 -12.51 0.54 4.64
C ARG A 178 -13.11 0.18 6.00
N ALA A 179 -14.39 0.42 6.17
CA ALA A 179 -15.09 0.03 7.40
C ALA A 179 -14.93 -1.48 7.67
N GLY A 180 -14.87 -1.87 8.93
CA GLY A 180 -14.66 -3.26 9.33
C GLY A 180 -15.71 -4.24 8.78
N SER A 181 -16.96 -3.78 8.63
CA SER A 181 -18.06 -4.57 8.08
C SER A 181 -18.08 -4.68 6.55
N HIS A 182 -17.17 -4.00 5.84
CA HIS A 182 -17.09 -4.11 4.39
C HIS A 182 -16.63 -5.50 3.97
N HIS A 183 -17.44 -6.16 3.14
CA HIS A 183 -17.05 -7.40 2.48
C HIS A 183 -16.00 -7.12 1.39
N SER A 184 -15.05 -8.05 1.18
CA SER A 184 -13.95 -7.85 0.21
C SER A 184 -14.41 -7.41 -1.18
N ALA A 185 -15.51 -7.97 -1.68
CA ALA A 185 -16.05 -7.62 -3.00
C ALA A 185 -16.97 -6.38 -3.02
N LEU A 186 -17.29 -5.79 -1.85
CA LEU A 186 -18.18 -4.64 -1.83
C LEU A 186 -17.46 -3.40 -2.34
N GLU A 187 -18.07 -2.72 -3.32
CA GLU A 187 -17.56 -1.47 -3.91
C GLU A 187 -16.09 -1.56 -4.38
N THR A 188 -15.64 -2.76 -4.83
CA THR A 188 -14.24 -2.95 -5.23
C THR A 188 -13.99 -2.51 -6.67
N GLU A 189 -15.03 -2.32 -7.48
CA GLU A 189 -14.91 -1.90 -8.88
C GLU A 189 -14.18 -0.54 -9.00
N TYR A 190 -14.52 0.43 -8.16
CA TYR A 190 -13.83 1.74 -8.18
C TYR A 190 -12.35 1.62 -7.80
N PHE A 191 -11.97 0.64 -6.96
CA PHE A 191 -10.57 0.38 -6.68
C PHE A 191 -9.86 -0.13 -7.93
N PHE A 192 -10.51 -0.96 -8.75
CA PHE A 192 -9.98 -1.43 -10.03
C PHE A 192 -9.76 -0.27 -11.01
N GLU A 193 -10.68 0.69 -11.08
CA GLU A 193 -10.54 1.88 -11.95
C GLU A 193 -9.27 2.67 -11.64
N ARG A 194 -8.84 2.68 -10.38
CA ARG A 194 -7.60 3.32 -9.93
C ARG A 194 -6.37 2.43 -10.10
N ALA A 195 -6.52 1.12 -9.91
CA ALA A 195 -5.42 0.16 -9.91
C ALA A 195 -4.92 -0.16 -11.33
N PHE A 196 -5.82 -0.41 -12.28
CA PHE A 196 -5.44 -0.83 -13.63
C PHE A 196 -4.57 0.19 -14.39
N PRO A 197 -4.84 1.51 -14.38
CA PRO A 197 -3.94 2.48 -14.99
C PRO A 197 -2.54 2.47 -14.38
N ARG A 198 -2.42 2.24 -13.07
CA ARG A 198 -1.15 2.16 -12.36
C ARG A 198 -0.35 0.94 -12.79
N LEU A 199 -1.00 -0.23 -12.86
CA LEU A 199 -0.38 -1.45 -13.36
C LEU A 199 0.15 -1.27 -14.79
N ARG A 200 -0.65 -0.66 -15.68
CA ARG A 200 -0.24 -0.37 -17.05
C ARG A 200 0.97 0.56 -17.12
N ARG A 201 1.10 1.48 -16.17
CA ARG A 201 2.18 2.46 -16.10
C ARG A 201 3.50 1.85 -15.65
N VAL A 202 3.48 0.99 -14.61
CA VAL A 202 4.72 0.50 -13.98
C VAL A 202 5.19 -0.85 -14.51
N CYS A 203 4.28 -1.69 -15.05
CA CYS A 203 4.68 -2.95 -15.64
C CYS A 203 5.29 -2.76 -17.02
N ALA A 204 6.37 -3.45 -17.33
CA ALA A 204 6.96 -3.49 -18.67
C ALA A 204 5.93 -3.94 -19.72
N ALA A 205 6.07 -3.46 -20.96
CA ALA A 205 5.08 -3.72 -22.01
C ALA A 205 4.98 -5.21 -22.38
N ASP A 206 6.08 -5.95 -22.29
CA ASP A 206 6.20 -7.39 -22.55
C ASP A 206 5.91 -8.28 -21.33
N ALA A 207 5.70 -7.68 -20.14
CA ALA A 207 5.40 -8.43 -18.94
C ALA A 207 4.03 -9.11 -19.05
N LYS A 208 3.98 -10.41 -18.68
CA LYS A 208 2.74 -11.15 -18.51
C LYS A 208 2.21 -10.88 -17.10
N LEU A 209 1.15 -10.10 -16.99
CA LEU A 209 0.54 -9.78 -15.70
C LEU A 209 -0.47 -10.85 -15.31
N LEU A 210 -0.40 -11.33 -14.07
CA LEU A 210 -1.39 -12.20 -13.46
C LEU A 210 -2.02 -11.51 -12.24
N TRP A 211 -3.26 -11.10 -12.37
CA TRP A 211 -4.06 -10.64 -11.25
C TRP A 211 -4.49 -11.81 -10.38
N ARG A 212 -4.29 -11.72 -9.06
CA ARG A 212 -4.71 -12.78 -8.13
C ARG A 212 -5.56 -12.21 -7.01
N ALA A 213 -6.64 -12.92 -6.67
CA ALA A 213 -7.50 -12.57 -5.54
C ALA A 213 -8.06 -13.83 -4.86
N ASP A 214 -8.37 -13.73 -3.58
CA ASP A 214 -8.97 -14.82 -2.82
C ASP A 214 -10.48 -14.98 -3.10
N SER A 215 -11.12 -15.92 -2.41
CA SER A 215 -12.55 -16.20 -2.59
C SER A 215 -13.48 -15.12 -2.05
N GLY A 216 -12.98 -14.17 -1.29
CA GLY A 216 -13.74 -12.98 -0.87
C GLY A 216 -14.08 -12.06 -2.03
N PHE A 217 -13.31 -12.13 -3.12
CA PHE A 217 -13.51 -11.37 -4.35
C PHE A 217 -14.25 -12.13 -5.45
N ASP A 218 -14.73 -13.35 -5.18
CA ASP A 218 -15.53 -14.11 -6.15
C ASP A 218 -16.92 -13.47 -6.29
N SER A 219 -17.02 -12.55 -7.23
CA SER A 219 -18.20 -11.78 -7.58
C SER A 219 -18.31 -11.65 -9.09
N ALA A 220 -19.49 -11.89 -9.66
CA ALA A 220 -19.70 -11.78 -11.09
C ALA A 220 -19.30 -10.38 -11.63
N ARG A 221 -19.62 -9.31 -10.89
CA ARG A 221 -19.25 -7.94 -11.27
C ARG A 221 -17.74 -7.76 -11.37
N LEU A 222 -16.98 -8.27 -10.38
CA LEU A 222 -15.53 -8.16 -10.40
C LEU A 222 -14.90 -9.04 -11.49
N LEU A 223 -15.44 -10.23 -11.73
CA LEU A 223 -14.97 -11.10 -12.81
C LEU A 223 -15.23 -10.48 -14.20
N PHE A 224 -16.36 -9.81 -14.42
CA PHE A 224 -16.59 -9.05 -15.64
C PHE A 224 -15.61 -7.89 -15.79
N ALA A 225 -15.36 -7.13 -14.71
CA ALA A 225 -14.38 -6.04 -14.76
C ALA A 225 -12.96 -6.53 -15.09
N LEU A 226 -12.56 -7.70 -14.58
CA LEU A 226 -11.28 -8.33 -14.92
C LEU A 226 -11.25 -8.83 -16.37
N ALA A 227 -12.36 -9.37 -16.88
CA ALA A 227 -12.47 -9.79 -18.28
C ALA A 227 -12.36 -8.58 -19.23
N ASP A 228 -13.07 -7.50 -18.94
CA ASP A 228 -13.00 -6.25 -19.69
C ASP A 228 -11.58 -5.67 -19.69
N GLU A 229 -10.89 -5.74 -18.55
CA GLU A 229 -9.50 -5.25 -18.46
C GLU A 229 -8.54 -6.13 -19.26
N ARG A 230 -8.74 -7.46 -19.27
CA ARG A 230 -7.97 -8.36 -20.13
C ARG A 230 -8.09 -7.98 -21.59
N ASP A 231 -9.31 -7.69 -22.05
CA ASP A 231 -9.56 -7.30 -23.43
C ASP A 231 -8.91 -5.93 -23.76
N ARG A 232 -8.92 -4.99 -22.81
CA ARG A 232 -8.19 -3.72 -22.94
C ARG A 232 -6.68 -3.90 -23.04
N TRP A 233 -6.09 -4.81 -22.25
CA TRP A 233 -4.66 -5.12 -22.34
C TRP A 233 -4.33 -5.78 -23.68
N ALA A 234 -5.14 -6.71 -24.14
CA ALA A 234 -4.97 -7.36 -25.43
C ALA A 234 -5.02 -6.36 -26.60
N ALA A 235 -5.93 -5.37 -26.55
CA ALA A 235 -6.00 -4.28 -27.52
C ALA A 235 -4.72 -3.40 -27.54
N LEU A 236 -3.96 -3.37 -26.44
CA LEU A 236 -2.66 -2.69 -26.34
C LEU A 236 -1.48 -3.60 -26.69
N GLY A 237 -1.73 -4.83 -27.14
CA GLY A 237 -0.69 -5.84 -27.42
C GLY A 237 -0.01 -6.37 -26.16
N ARG A 238 -0.65 -6.29 -25.01
CA ARG A 238 -0.11 -6.70 -23.70
C ARG A 238 -0.85 -7.92 -23.15
N SER A 239 -0.19 -8.67 -22.26
CA SER A 239 -0.75 -9.86 -21.63
C SER A 239 -1.26 -9.56 -20.22
N PHE A 240 -2.53 -9.86 -19.98
CA PHE A 240 -3.17 -9.81 -18.68
C PHE A 240 -4.06 -11.04 -18.50
N ASP A 241 -3.83 -11.76 -17.42
CA ASP A 241 -4.67 -12.87 -16.98
C ASP A 241 -5.10 -12.66 -15.54
N TYR A 242 -6.13 -13.37 -15.10
CA TYR A 242 -6.59 -13.31 -13.73
C TYR A 242 -6.91 -14.68 -13.15
N LEU A 243 -6.68 -14.82 -11.85
CA LEU A 243 -6.96 -16.00 -11.06
C LEU A 243 -7.68 -15.59 -9.79
N THR A 244 -8.97 -15.95 -9.68
CA THR A 244 -9.76 -15.75 -8.47
C THR A 244 -10.14 -17.10 -7.89
N LYS A 245 -9.92 -17.27 -6.59
CA LYS A 245 -10.33 -18.50 -5.92
C LYS A 245 -11.85 -18.55 -5.86
N TRP A 246 -12.42 -19.66 -6.34
CA TRP A 246 -13.87 -19.89 -6.30
C TRP A 246 -14.40 -19.94 -4.87
N ASN A 247 -15.53 -19.28 -4.62
CA ASN A 247 -16.28 -19.31 -3.37
C ASN A 247 -17.50 -20.23 -3.51
N PRO A 248 -17.51 -21.41 -2.93
CA PRO A 248 -18.64 -22.35 -3.05
C PRO A 248 -19.93 -21.86 -2.38
N ARG A 249 -19.85 -20.85 -1.51
CA ARG A 249 -21.02 -20.31 -0.79
C ARG A 249 -21.89 -21.40 -0.19
N ARG A 250 -23.17 -21.50 -0.64
CA ARG A 250 -24.15 -22.49 -0.19
C ARG A 250 -24.19 -23.76 -1.06
N GLN A 251 -23.24 -23.95 -1.97
CA GLN A 251 -23.20 -25.13 -2.82
C GLN A 251 -22.76 -26.37 -2.04
N ASP A 252 -23.28 -27.52 -2.45
CA ASP A 252 -22.87 -28.80 -1.89
C ASP A 252 -21.43 -29.14 -2.31
N LYS A 253 -20.51 -28.93 -1.39
CA LYS A 253 -19.09 -29.21 -1.62
C LYS A 253 -18.82 -30.69 -1.83
N ALA A 254 -19.58 -31.58 -1.15
CA ALA A 254 -19.38 -33.02 -1.27
C ALA A 254 -19.74 -33.50 -2.69
N ALA A 255 -20.82 -32.97 -3.26
CA ALA A 255 -21.21 -33.26 -4.64
C ALA A 255 -20.14 -32.79 -5.66
N TRP A 256 -19.50 -31.64 -5.43
CA TRP A 256 -18.41 -31.16 -6.26
C TRP A 256 -17.15 -32.04 -6.14
N VAL A 257 -16.78 -32.45 -4.91
CA VAL A 257 -15.67 -33.39 -4.66
C VAL A 257 -15.93 -34.71 -5.38
N ALA A 258 -17.11 -35.33 -5.20
CA ALA A 258 -17.48 -36.60 -5.86
C ALA A 258 -17.40 -36.51 -7.39
N ARG A 259 -17.84 -35.37 -7.97
CA ARG A 259 -17.75 -35.13 -9.43
C ARG A 259 -16.31 -35.04 -9.90
N ALA A 260 -15.44 -34.36 -9.14
CA ALA A 260 -14.02 -34.23 -9.48
C ALA A 260 -13.29 -35.59 -9.33
N GLU A 261 -13.65 -36.40 -8.31
CA GLU A 261 -13.12 -37.76 -8.15
C GLU A 261 -13.52 -38.66 -9.31
N ALA A 262 -14.80 -38.64 -9.70
CA ALA A 262 -15.31 -39.41 -10.84
C ALA A 262 -14.66 -39.01 -12.18
N ALA A 263 -14.28 -37.75 -12.34
CA ALA A 263 -13.57 -37.23 -13.51
C ALA A 263 -12.03 -37.46 -13.46
N GLY A 264 -11.49 -37.99 -12.38
CA GLY A 264 -10.04 -38.10 -12.17
C GLY A 264 -9.32 -36.73 -12.11
N ALA A 265 -10.05 -35.68 -11.76
CA ALA A 265 -9.59 -34.30 -11.83
C ALA A 265 -8.99 -33.78 -10.51
N PHE A 266 -8.53 -34.69 -9.65
CA PHE A 266 -7.83 -34.33 -8.43
C PHE A 266 -6.33 -34.31 -8.61
N GLU A 267 -5.72 -33.21 -8.21
CA GLU A 267 -4.28 -33.10 -8.05
C GLU A 267 -3.95 -32.75 -6.61
N GLU A 268 -3.05 -33.48 -5.97
CA GLU A 268 -2.58 -33.17 -4.63
C GLU A 268 -1.52 -32.05 -4.72
N VAL A 269 -1.93 -30.82 -4.34
CA VAL A 269 -1.06 -29.64 -4.41
C VAL A 269 -0.02 -29.67 -3.28
N ARG A 270 -0.37 -30.22 -2.13
CA ARG A 270 0.50 -30.46 -0.96
C ARG A 270 -0.16 -31.49 -0.03
N ALA A 271 0.62 -32.10 0.87
CA ALA A 271 0.12 -33.10 1.80
C ALA A 271 -1.19 -32.67 2.50
N GLY A 272 -2.25 -33.47 2.32
CA GLY A 272 -3.58 -33.21 2.88
C GLY A 272 -4.38 -32.08 2.22
N LYS A 273 -3.92 -31.53 1.08
CA LYS A 273 -4.67 -30.52 0.32
C LYS A 273 -4.77 -30.90 -1.15
N ARG A 274 -5.98 -31.27 -1.54
CA ARG A 274 -6.37 -31.59 -2.93
C ARG A 274 -7.16 -30.44 -3.54
#